data_6c30e8bd44df1aaa4f51bf19db079722
#
_entry.id   6c30e8bd44df1aaa4f51bf19db079722
#
_cell.length_a   1.000
_cell.length_b   1.000
_cell.length_c   1.000
_cell.angle_alpha   90.00
_cell.angle_beta   90.00
_cell.angle_gamma   90.00
#
_symmetry.space_group_name_H-M   'P 1'
#
loop_
_entity.id
_entity.type
_entity.pdbx_description
1 polymer ?
#
loop_
_entity_poly.entity_id
_entity_poly.type
_entity_poly.pdbx_seq_one_letter_code
_entity_poly.pdbx_strand_id
1 'polypeptide(L)'
;TGLVPVGTTGESPTLEFAEHIQVITATVEAAAGKAVIIAGTGANSTAEAIELTRAVLNAGVDATLQVTPYYNKPNAEGLYRHFLSIAELGLPVVLYNVPGRAGKEIPLDVVVRLASHPNVAAVKEAAGSVDRVSAIRNACELPVLSGDDSLALPMISVGACGVISVASNVIPKEMAALIRLALANDLAGARELHRVYYPLFRDLFIDTNPIPVKTALALMSRVGPTF
;
A
#
# COMPACT_ATOMS: atom_id res chain seq x y z
N THR A 1 -1.87 -11.10 7.80
CA THR A 1 -2.47 -9.78 8.09
C THR A 1 -1.37 -8.87 8.60
N GLY A 2 -1.34 -7.63 8.14
CA GLY A 2 -0.33 -6.66 8.50
C GLY A 2 -0.91 -5.25 8.70
N LEU A 3 -0.07 -4.33 9.13
CA LEU A 3 -0.36 -2.90 9.28
C LEU A 3 0.57 -2.10 8.38
N VAL A 4 0.05 -1.00 7.85
CA VAL A 4 0.82 -0.08 7.00
C VAL A 4 0.76 1.31 7.64
N PRO A 5 1.61 1.61 8.63
CA PRO A 5 1.71 2.95 9.18
C PRO A 5 2.24 3.93 8.14
N VAL A 6 1.80 5.17 8.23
CA VAL A 6 2.21 6.31 7.41
C VAL A 6 2.24 6.03 5.90
N GLY A 7 1.27 5.25 5.40
CA GLY A 7 0.94 5.25 3.98
C GLY A 7 0.17 6.52 3.60
N THR A 8 -0.37 6.58 2.38
CA THR A 8 -1.18 7.73 1.92
C THR A 8 -2.36 8.03 2.84
N THR A 9 -3.09 7.01 3.29
CA THR A 9 -4.20 7.14 4.25
C THR A 9 -3.72 7.65 5.62
N GLY A 10 -2.47 7.36 5.99
CA GLY A 10 -1.81 7.88 7.18
C GLY A 10 -1.17 9.26 7.00
N GLU A 11 -1.51 9.98 5.91
CA GLU A 11 -1.13 11.38 5.66
C GLU A 11 0.41 11.62 5.68
N SER A 12 1.17 10.62 5.21
CA SER A 12 2.64 10.62 5.20
C SER A 12 3.30 11.95 4.76
N PRO A 13 2.84 12.65 3.68
CA PRO A 13 3.51 13.86 3.21
C PRO A 13 3.32 15.09 4.12
N THR A 14 2.46 15.02 5.13
CA THR A 14 2.13 16.15 6.01
C THR A 14 2.68 16.00 7.42
N LEU A 15 3.37 14.88 7.69
CA LEU A 15 4.02 14.64 8.98
C LEU A 15 5.45 15.18 8.97
N GLU A 16 5.85 15.80 10.07
CA GLU A 16 7.25 16.12 10.31
C GLU A 16 8.08 14.83 10.44
N PHE A 17 9.37 14.88 10.07
CA PHE A 17 10.24 13.68 10.08
C PHE A 17 10.22 12.91 11.43
N ALA A 18 10.33 13.62 12.54
CA ALA A 18 10.33 13.00 13.87
C ALA A 18 8.99 12.34 14.20
N GLU A 19 7.87 12.98 13.85
CA GLU A 19 6.52 12.46 14.03
C GLU A 19 6.27 11.24 13.15
N HIS A 20 6.72 11.27 11.89
CA HIS A 20 6.64 10.16 10.95
C HIS A 20 7.29 8.88 11.55
N ILE A 21 8.51 9.00 12.06
CA ILE A 21 9.22 7.90 12.71
C ILE A 21 8.54 7.46 14.00
N GLN A 22 8.03 8.42 14.80
CA GLN A 22 7.30 8.12 16.03
C GLN A 22 6.05 7.27 15.78
N VAL A 23 5.26 7.58 14.74
CA VAL A 23 4.06 6.80 14.37
C VAL A 23 4.45 5.37 13.96
N ILE A 24 5.52 5.20 13.19
CA ILE A 24 6.00 3.87 12.81
C ILE A 24 6.41 3.07 14.05
N THR A 25 7.24 3.67 14.92
CA THR A 25 7.72 3.01 16.15
C THR A 25 6.56 2.61 17.07
N ALA A 26 5.62 3.53 17.32
CA ALA A 26 4.44 3.25 18.13
C ALA A 26 3.58 2.12 17.53
N THR A 27 3.50 2.03 16.19
CA THR A 27 2.77 0.94 15.52
C THR A 27 3.48 -0.41 15.71
N VAL A 28 4.80 -0.45 15.62
CA VAL A 28 5.61 -1.66 15.87
C VAL A 28 5.41 -2.13 17.32
N GLU A 29 5.53 -1.22 18.29
CA GLU A 29 5.33 -1.50 19.71
C GLU A 29 3.91 -2.04 19.98
N ALA A 30 2.88 -1.38 19.45
CA ALA A 30 1.50 -1.80 19.62
C ALA A 30 1.20 -3.16 18.96
N ALA A 31 1.82 -3.44 17.82
CA ALA A 31 1.66 -4.73 17.13
C ALA A 31 2.31 -5.88 17.93
N ALA A 32 3.39 -5.61 18.68
CA ALA A 32 4.07 -6.58 19.55
C ALA A 32 4.36 -7.92 18.85
N GLY A 33 4.82 -7.88 17.58
CA GLY A 33 5.12 -9.05 16.76
C GLY A 33 3.89 -9.85 16.26
N LYS A 34 2.66 -9.37 16.48
CA LYS A 34 1.42 -10.07 16.08
C LYS A 34 0.96 -9.74 14.66
N ALA A 35 1.58 -8.77 14.01
CA ALA A 35 1.25 -8.33 12.67
C ALA A 35 2.52 -7.96 11.90
N VAL A 36 2.52 -8.19 10.59
CA VAL A 36 3.56 -7.69 9.68
C VAL A 36 3.45 -6.16 9.59
N ILE A 37 4.56 -5.46 9.67
CA ILE A 37 4.61 -3.99 9.59
C ILE A 37 5.31 -3.57 8.29
N ILE A 38 4.55 -2.91 7.41
CA ILE A 38 5.07 -2.33 6.17
C ILE A 38 5.07 -0.80 6.32
N ALA A 39 6.21 -0.22 6.70
CA ALA A 39 6.29 1.22 6.96
C ALA A 39 6.27 2.05 5.67
N GLY A 40 5.42 3.04 5.59
CA GLY A 40 5.42 4.01 4.51
C GLY A 40 6.62 4.97 4.69
N THR A 41 7.69 4.77 3.92
CA THR A 41 8.90 5.61 3.96
C THR A 41 9.21 6.22 2.59
N GLY A 42 8.28 6.08 1.63
CA GLY A 42 8.43 6.65 0.29
C GLY A 42 8.22 8.16 0.28
N ALA A 43 9.05 8.87 -0.49
CA ALA A 43 8.97 10.30 -0.74
C ALA A 43 9.26 10.58 -2.23
N ASN A 44 8.98 11.81 -2.69
CA ASN A 44 9.35 12.21 -4.04
C ASN A 44 10.83 12.58 -4.18
N SER A 45 11.49 12.88 -3.07
CA SER A 45 12.95 13.03 -2.96
C SER A 45 13.59 11.68 -2.65
N THR A 46 14.53 11.22 -3.49
CA THR A 46 15.27 9.97 -3.21
C THR A 46 16.09 10.08 -1.92
N ALA A 47 16.66 11.23 -1.63
CA ALA A 47 17.43 11.45 -0.40
C ALA A 47 16.55 11.30 0.85
N GLU A 48 15.36 11.88 0.83
CA GLU A 48 14.38 11.80 1.93
C GLU A 48 13.86 10.36 2.11
N ALA A 49 13.51 9.66 1.02
CA ALA A 49 13.09 8.26 1.08
C ALA A 49 14.19 7.35 1.67
N ILE A 50 15.46 7.60 1.33
CA ILE A 50 16.61 6.92 1.91
C ILE A 50 16.76 7.23 3.40
N GLU A 51 16.63 8.50 3.80
CA GLU A 51 16.74 8.93 5.19
C GLU A 51 15.63 8.32 6.06
N LEU A 52 14.37 8.39 5.64
CA LEU A 52 13.23 7.77 6.30
C LEU A 52 13.41 6.24 6.41
N THR A 53 13.85 5.59 5.32
CA THR A 53 14.07 4.14 5.33
C THR A 53 15.21 3.75 6.28
N ARG A 54 16.30 4.51 6.31
CA ARG A 54 17.40 4.28 7.25
C ARG A 54 16.99 4.44 8.72
N ALA A 55 16.13 5.42 9.00
CA ALA A 55 15.66 5.66 10.36
C ALA A 55 14.84 4.48 10.92
N VAL A 56 14.22 3.66 10.06
CA VAL A 56 13.43 2.50 10.48
C VAL A 56 14.12 1.14 10.31
N LEU A 57 15.36 1.09 9.82
CA LEU A 57 16.10 -0.17 9.62
C LEU A 57 16.13 -1.08 10.86
N ASN A 58 16.24 -0.49 12.03
CA ASN A 58 16.30 -1.21 13.31
C ASN A 58 15.04 -1.01 14.18
N ALA A 59 13.96 -0.48 13.62
CA ALA A 59 12.73 -0.19 14.35
C ALA A 59 11.79 -1.41 14.47
N GLY A 60 12.15 -2.55 13.87
CA GLY A 60 11.32 -3.76 13.90
C GLY A 60 10.21 -3.80 12.83
N VAL A 61 10.38 -3.05 11.74
CA VAL A 61 9.53 -3.16 10.56
C VAL A 61 9.95 -4.34 9.68
N ASP A 62 9.00 -4.99 9.03
CA ASP A 62 9.24 -6.14 8.15
C ASP A 62 9.52 -5.73 6.70
N ALA A 63 8.98 -4.58 6.27
CA ALA A 63 9.15 -4.04 4.93
C ALA A 63 8.86 -2.54 4.89
N THR A 64 9.14 -1.92 3.73
CA THR A 64 8.80 -0.53 3.47
C THR A 64 7.89 -0.39 2.26
N LEU A 65 6.94 0.57 2.31
CA LEU A 65 6.09 0.96 1.19
C LEU A 65 6.67 2.21 0.54
N GLN A 66 7.06 2.09 -0.72
CA GLN A 66 7.72 3.14 -1.48
C GLN A 66 6.81 3.68 -2.57
N VAL A 67 6.22 4.85 -2.33
CA VAL A 67 5.33 5.49 -3.30
C VAL A 67 6.13 5.98 -4.52
N THR A 68 5.52 5.86 -5.71
CA THR A 68 6.02 6.51 -6.92
C THR A 68 6.27 7.99 -6.65
N PRO A 69 7.47 8.53 -6.94
CA PRO A 69 7.74 9.95 -6.78
C PRO A 69 6.66 10.81 -7.43
N TYR A 70 5.95 11.55 -6.61
CA TYR A 70 4.85 12.43 -7.00
C TYR A 70 5.36 13.85 -7.30
N TYR A 71 4.60 14.60 -8.09
CA TYR A 71 4.88 15.98 -8.48
C TYR A 71 6.04 16.11 -9.49
N ASN A 72 7.27 15.64 -9.19
CA ASN A 72 8.46 15.75 -10.01
C ASN A 72 8.51 14.79 -11.21
N LYS A 73 7.64 13.77 -11.28
CA LYS A 73 7.38 12.88 -12.44
C LYS A 73 8.64 12.38 -13.15
N PRO A 74 9.54 11.65 -12.48
CA PRO A 74 10.77 11.18 -13.10
C PRO A 74 10.50 10.27 -14.30
N ASN A 75 11.46 10.18 -15.23
CA ASN A 75 11.40 9.22 -16.34
C ASN A 75 11.62 7.77 -15.84
N ALA A 76 11.52 6.79 -16.75
CA ALA A 76 11.65 5.37 -16.41
C ALA A 76 12.97 5.04 -15.71
N GLU A 77 14.09 5.56 -16.21
CA GLU A 77 15.40 5.33 -15.58
C GLU A 77 15.54 6.02 -14.22
N GLY A 78 14.98 7.20 -14.05
CA GLY A 78 14.92 7.89 -12.76
C GLY A 78 14.10 7.10 -11.73
N LEU A 79 12.94 6.54 -12.12
CA LEU A 79 12.13 5.65 -11.27
C LEU A 79 12.91 4.41 -10.86
N TYR A 80 13.56 3.75 -11.82
CA TYR A 80 14.37 2.58 -11.55
C TYR A 80 15.46 2.87 -10.51
N ARG A 81 16.26 3.93 -10.73
CA ARG A 81 17.34 4.31 -9.81
C ARG A 81 16.83 4.73 -8.44
N HIS A 82 15.71 5.44 -8.38
CA HIS A 82 15.08 5.82 -7.13
C HIS A 82 14.75 4.60 -6.27
N PHE A 83 14.00 3.63 -6.80
CA PHE A 83 13.61 2.44 -6.06
C PHE A 83 14.80 1.51 -5.77
N LEU A 84 15.74 1.39 -6.70
CA LEU A 84 16.96 0.59 -6.52
C LEU A 84 17.76 1.09 -5.32
N SER A 85 18.02 2.41 -5.25
CA SER A 85 18.80 3.01 -4.16
C SER A 85 18.17 2.76 -2.77
N ILE A 86 16.85 2.60 -2.71
CA ILE A 86 16.15 2.28 -1.47
C ILE A 86 16.23 0.77 -1.19
N ALA A 87 16.05 -0.08 -2.20
CA ALA A 87 16.14 -1.53 -2.06
C ALA A 87 17.55 -1.98 -1.61
N GLU A 88 18.60 -1.26 -2.03
CA GLU A 88 19.99 -1.49 -1.60
C GLU A 88 20.24 -1.24 -0.10
N LEU A 89 19.32 -0.62 0.62
CA LEU A 89 19.41 -0.42 2.07
C LEU A 89 19.16 -1.71 2.88
N GLY A 90 18.61 -2.76 2.27
CA GLY A 90 18.49 -4.09 2.87
C GLY A 90 17.11 -4.45 3.41
N LEU A 91 16.18 -3.51 3.59
CA LEU A 91 14.78 -3.84 3.93
C LEU A 91 14.00 -4.26 2.68
N PRO A 92 13.05 -5.21 2.81
CA PRO A 92 12.11 -5.52 1.75
C PRO A 92 11.28 -4.29 1.32
N VAL A 93 11.17 -4.08 0.01
CA VAL A 93 10.48 -2.94 -0.60
C VAL A 93 9.19 -3.39 -1.27
N VAL A 94 8.09 -2.76 -0.93
CA VAL A 94 6.84 -2.81 -1.68
C VAL A 94 6.77 -1.56 -2.56
N LEU A 95 6.89 -1.74 -3.87
CA LEU A 95 6.72 -0.67 -4.85
C LEU A 95 5.26 -0.20 -4.81
N TYR A 96 4.99 1.10 -4.81
CA TYR A 96 3.63 1.60 -4.78
C TYR A 96 3.30 2.43 -6.02
N ASN A 97 2.54 1.81 -6.93
CA ASN A 97 2.05 2.43 -8.16
C ASN A 97 0.67 3.07 -7.91
N VAL A 98 0.61 4.39 -7.95
CA VAL A 98 -0.62 5.17 -7.73
C VAL A 98 -0.68 6.39 -8.66
N PRO A 99 -0.82 6.17 -9.97
CA PRO A 99 -0.71 7.26 -10.96
C PRO A 99 -1.74 8.38 -10.76
N GLY A 100 -2.92 8.07 -10.21
CA GLY A 100 -3.94 9.08 -9.89
C GLY A 100 -3.49 10.13 -8.87
N ARG A 101 -2.51 9.79 -8.01
CA ARG A 101 -1.91 10.72 -7.04
C ARG A 101 -0.53 11.21 -7.45
N ALA A 102 0.31 10.29 -7.91
CA ALA A 102 1.69 10.60 -8.27
C ALA A 102 1.78 11.39 -9.58
N GLY A 103 0.76 11.32 -10.44
CA GLY A 103 0.79 11.87 -11.78
C GLY A 103 1.78 11.15 -12.71
N LYS A 104 2.26 9.99 -12.27
CA LYS A 104 3.22 9.14 -12.97
C LYS A 104 2.99 7.67 -12.62
N GLU A 105 2.89 6.82 -13.63
CA GLU A 105 2.87 5.37 -13.48
C GLU A 105 4.28 4.80 -13.47
N ILE A 106 4.52 3.71 -12.74
CA ILE A 106 5.74 2.91 -12.86
C ILE A 106 5.61 2.08 -14.13
N PRO A 107 6.44 2.28 -15.18
CA PRO A 107 6.37 1.48 -16.40
C PRO A 107 6.58 -0.01 -16.11
N LEU A 108 5.95 -0.89 -16.90
CA LEU A 108 6.04 -2.34 -16.68
C LEU A 108 7.49 -2.86 -16.76
N ASP A 109 8.27 -2.35 -17.70
CA ASP A 109 9.69 -2.70 -17.84
C ASP A 109 10.51 -2.31 -16.60
N VAL A 110 10.17 -1.20 -15.94
CA VAL A 110 10.80 -0.80 -14.66
C VAL A 110 10.41 -1.76 -13.53
N VAL A 111 9.12 -2.17 -13.45
CA VAL A 111 8.69 -3.18 -12.47
C VAL A 111 9.45 -4.49 -12.68
N VAL A 112 9.56 -4.96 -13.92
CA VAL A 112 10.27 -6.21 -14.28
C VAL A 112 11.76 -6.12 -13.93
N ARG A 113 12.43 -5.01 -14.24
CA ARG A 113 13.84 -4.80 -13.87
C ARG A 113 14.03 -4.82 -12.35
N LEU A 114 13.14 -4.16 -11.60
CA LEU A 114 13.18 -4.13 -10.14
C LEU A 114 12.85 -5.48 -9.50
N ALA A 115 11.98 -6.27 -10.11
CA ALA A 115 11.61 -7.61 -9.62
C ALA A 115 12.79 -8.59 -9.53
N SER A 116 13.89 -8.34 -10.24
CA SER A 116 15.11 -9.13 -10.13
C SER A 116 15.96 -8.82 -8.88
N HIS A 117 15.66 -7.73 -8.17
CA HIS A 117 16.39 -7.35 -6.97
C HIS A 117 15.83 -8.10 -5.74
N PRO A 118 16.67 -8.78 -4.92
CA PRO A 118 16.21 -9.66 -3.83
C PRO A 118 15.38 -8.93 -2.76
N ASN A 119 15.60 -7.63 -2.58
CA ASN A 119 14.86 -6.83 -1.61
C ASN A 119 13.59 -6.16 -2.19
N VAL A 120 13.25 -6.36 -3.47
CA VAL A 120 11.96 -5.92 -4.01
C VAL A 120 10.96 -7.05 -3.82
N ALA A 121 10.08 -6.91 -2.84
CA ALA A 121 9.23 -8.00 -2.33
C ALA A 121 7.84 -8.05 -2.95
N ALA A 122 7.29 -6.91 -3.37
CA ALA A 122 5.95 -6.84 -3.94
C ALA A 122 5.71 -5.51 -4.67
N VAL A 123 4.58 -5.42 -5.37
CA VAL A 123 4.02 -4.16 -5.85
C VAL A 123 2.61 -3.98 -5.30
N LYS A 124 2.32 -2.81 -4.72
CA LYS A 124 0.97 -2.32 -4.47
C LYS A 124 0.48 -1.59 -5.71
N GLU A 125 -0.53 -2.16 -6.36
CA GLU A 125 -1.10 -1.64 -7.60
C GLU A 125 -2.40 -0.88 -7.33
N ALA A 126 -2.40 0.41 -7.59
CA ALA A 126 -3.52 1.32 -7.39
C ALA A 126 -3.76 2.23 -8.62
N ALA A 127 -3.55 1.70 -9.82
CA ALA A 127 -3.91 2.39 -11.06
C ALA A 127 -5.38 2.18 -11.48
N GLY A 128 -6.16 1.41 -10.70
CA GLY A 128 -7.55 1.13 -11.03
C GLY A 128 -7.73 0.14 -12.19
N SER A 129 -6.73 -0.69 -12.49
CA SER A 129 -6.72 -1.58 -13.66
C SER A 129 -6.43 -3.04 -13.27
N VAL A 130 -7.39 -3.92 -13.50
CA VAL A 130 -7.21 -5.38 -13.37
C VAL A 130 -6.24 -5.92 -14.44
N ASP A 131 -6.31 -5.34 -15.64
CA ASP A 131 -5.41 -5.72 -16.75
C ASP A 131 -3.93 -5.46 -16.39
N ARG A 132 -3.65 -4.40 -15.64
CA ARG A 132 -2.31 -4.10 -15.15
C ARG A 132 -1.75 -5.21 -14.25
N VAL A 133 -2.60 -5.81 -13.39
CA VAL A 133 -2.21 -6.97 -12.58
C VAL A 133 -1.84 -8.15 -13.47
N SER A 134 -2.67 -8.45 -14.48
CA SER A 134 -2.40 -9.50 -15.46
C SER A 134 -1.08 -9.27 -16.20
N ALA A 135 -0.81 -8.02 -16.62
CA ALA A 135 0.44 -7.65 -17.31
C ALA A 135 1.68 -7.89 -16.42
N ILE A 136 1.61 -7.49 -15.14
CA ILE A 136 2.72 -7.71 -14.19
C ILE A 136 2.92 -9.21 -13.96
N ARG A 137 1.85 -9.96 -13.68
CA ARG A 137 1.90 -11.42 -13.41
C ARG A 137 2.38 -12.22 -14.61
N ASN A 138 2.14 -11.75 -15.83
CA ASN A 138 2.67 -12.37 -17.06
C ASN A 138 4.15 -12.06 -17.30
N ALA A 139 4.63 -10.90 -16.82
CA ALA A 139 5.98 -10.43 -17.09
C ALA A 139 7.01 -10.81 -16.01
N CYS A 140 6.59 -11.02 -14.75
CA CYS A 140 7.47 -11.41 -13.65
C CYS A 140 6.68 -12.08 -12.50
N GLU A 141 7.41 -12.72 -11.59
CA GLU A 141 6.85 -13.41 -10.41
C GLU A 141 6.61 -12.49 -9.20
N LEU A 142 6.80 -11.17 -9.35
CA LEU A 142 6.64 -10.24 -8.24
C LEU A 142 5.19 -10.27 -7.71
N PRO A 143 4.98 -10.51 -6.40
CA PRO A 143 3.65 -10.46 -5.80
C PRO A 143 2.95 -9.12 -6.00
N VAL A 144 1.66 -9.15 -6.34
CA VAL A 144 0.84 -7.95 -6.53
C VAL A 144 -0.20 -7.86 -5.42
N LEU A 145 -0.26 -6.70 -4.76
CA LEU A 145 -1.30 -6.35 -3.79
C LEU A 145 -2.19 -5.27 -4.39
N SER A 146 -3.50 -5.43 -4.31
CA SER A 146 -4.43 -4.36 -4.68
C SER A 146 -4.24 -3.15 -3.78
N GLY A 147 -4.27 -1.96 -4.33
CA GLY A 147 -4.38 -0.71 -3.57
C GLY A 147 -5.82 -0.22 -3.42
N ASP A 148 -6.78 -0.88 -4.09
CA ASP A 148 -8.18 -0.49 -4.17
C ASP A 148 -9.08 -1.56 -3.58
N ASP A 149 -9.92 -1.21 -2.60
CA ASP A 149 -10.82 -2.14 -1.91
C ASP A 149 -11.86 -2.76 -2.85
N SER A 150 -12.47 -1.96 -3.71
CA SER A 150 -13.47 -2.42 -4.68
C SER A 150 -12.90 -3.31 -5.78
N LEU A 151 -11.60 -3.21 -6.06
CA LEU A 151 -10.91 -4.01 -7.06
C LEU A 151 -10.14 -5.20 -6.45
N ALA A 152 -10.12 -5.35 -5.13
CA ALA A 152 -9.36 -6.42 -4.48
C ALA A 152 -9.79 -7.82 -4.96
N LEU A 153 -11.08 -8.10 -4.99
CA LEU A 153 -11.60 -9.40 -5.46
C LEU A 153 -11.29 -9.66 -6.95
N PRO A 154 -11.62 -8.76 -7.90
CA PRO A 154 -11.27 -8.98 -9.31
C PRO A 154 -9.75 -9.05 -9.55
N MET A 155 -8.93 -8.29 -8.84
CA MET A 155 -7.46 -8.39 -8.95
C MET A 155 -6.94 -9.74 -8.42
N ILE A 156 -7.51 -10.27 -7.33
CA ILE A 156 -7.15 -11.60 -6.83
C ILE A 156 -7.52 -12.68 -7.84
N SER A 157 -8.65 -12.56 -8.54
CA SER A 157 -9.06 -13.54 -9.56
C SER A 157 -8.10 -13.64 -10.75
N VAL A 158 -7.24 -12.63 -10.98
CA VAL A 158 -6.20 -12.62 -12.01
C VAL A 158 -4.78 -12.70 -11.44
N GLY A 159 -4.63 -13.08 -10.15
CA GLY A 159 -3.34 -13.44 -9.56
C GLY A 159 -2.74 -12.42 -8.58
N ALA A 160 -3.48 -11.40 -8.11
CA ALA A 160 -3.06 -10.64 -6.95
C ALA A 160 -3.14 -11.51 -5.68
N CYS A 161 -2.26 -11.25 -4.71
CA CYS A 161 -2.13 -12.04 -3.48
C CYS A 161 -2.76 -11.38 -2.24
N GLY A 162 -3.43 -10.23 -2.41
CA GLY A 162 -4.08 -9.54 -1.29
C GLY A 162 -4.39 -8.08 -1.60
N VAL A 163 -4.59 -7.30 -0.54
CA VAL A 163 -4.92 -5.87 -0.60
C VAL A 163 -4.22 -5.09 0.51
N ILE A 164 -3.80 -3.86 0.23
CA ILE A 164 -3.50 -2.83 1.21
C ILE A 164 -4.69 -1.87 1.20
N SER A 165 -5.58 -2.04 2.16
CA SER A 165 -6.96 -1.59 2.19
C SER A 165 -7.14 -0.27 2.95
N VAL A 166 -8.02 0.59 2.49
CA VAL A 166 -8.56 1.73 3.25
C VAL A 166 -9.73 1.29 4.12
N ALA A 167 -10.65 0.48 3.58
CA ALA A 167 -11.85 0.00 4.29
C ALA A 167 -11.51 -0.83 5.53
N SER A 168 -10.34 -1.47 5.57
CA SER A 168 -9.87 -2.22 6.74
C SER A 168 -9.66 -1.38 8.00
N ASN A 169 -9.59 -0.05 7.90
CA ASN A 169 -9.59 0.83 9.07
C ASN A 169 -10.98 0.84 9.77
N VAL A 170 -12.05 0.59 9.03
CA VAL A 170 -13.44 0.60 9.52
C VAL A 170 -13.94 -0.82 9.78
N ILE A 171 -13.68 -1.74 8.85
CA ILE A 171 -14.17 -3.14 8.87
C ILE A 171 -13.03 -4.16 8.70
N PRO A 172 -12.05 -4.21 9.62
CA PRO A 172 -10.85 -5.05 9.44
C PRO A 172 -11.16 -6.55 9.37
N LYS A 173 -12.14 -7.03 10.14
CA LYS A 173 -12.52 -8.46 10.18
C LYS A 173 -13.14 -8.92 8.86
N GLU A 174 -14.06 -8.13 8.37
CA GLU A 174 -14.84 -8.41 7.16
C GLU A 174 -13.93 -8.33 5.94
N MET A 175 -13.07 -7.33 5.90
CA MET A 175 -12.07 -7.20 4.83
C MET A 175 -11.10 -8.40 4.82
N ALA A 176 -10.59 -8.80 5.99
CA ALA A 176 -9.75 -9.98 6.11
C ALA A 176 -10.50 -11.28 5.72
N ALA A 177 -11.80 -11.39 6.04
CA ALA A 177 -12.63 -12.53 5.64
C ALA A 177 -12.81 -12.59 4.12
N LEU A 178 -13.15 -11.47 3.48
CA LEU A 178 -13.28 -11.37 2.02
C LEU A 178 -12.01 -11.86 1.32
N ILE A 179 -10.85 -11.36 1.73
CA ILE A 179 -9.57 -11.73 1.12
C ILE A 179 -9.24 -13.20 1.35
N ARG A 180 -9.48 -13.75 2.55
CA ARG A 180 -9.26 -15.19 2.80
C ARG A 180 -10.13 -16.07 1.91
N LEU A 181 -11.42 -15.75 1.74
CA LEU A 181 -12.32 -16.48 0.85
C LEU A 181 -11.84 -16.41 -0.60
N ALA A 182 -11.47 -15.22 -1.07
CA ALA A 182 -10.96 -15.03 -2.43
C ALA A 182 -9.69 -15.85 -2.69
N LEU A 183 -8.73 -15.83 -1.78
CA LEU A 183 -7.48 -16.59 -1.88
C LEU A 183 -7.68 -18.11 -1.74
N ALA A 184 -8.73 -18.53 -1.04
CA ALA A 184 -9.14 -19.93 -0.94
C ALA A 184 -9.97 -20.42 -2.15
N ASN A 185 -10.17 -19.59 -3.18
CA ASN A 185 -11.04 -19.83 -4.34
C ASN A 185 -12.54 -20.00 -3.99
N ASP A 186 -12.97 -19.61 -2.80
CA ASP A 186 -14.40 -19.47 -2.48
C ASP A 186 -14.92 -18.14 -3.04
N LEU A 187 -15.07 -18.10 -4.36
CA LEU A 187 -15.55 -16.93 -5.06
C LEU A 187 -17.03 -16.62 -4.77
N ALA A 188 -17.81 -17.60 -4.34
CA ALA A 188 -19.20 -17.36 -3.98
C ALA A 188 -19.31 -16.58 -2.66
N GLY A 189 -18.62 -17.03 -1.62
CA GLY A 189 -18.54 -16.33 -0.34
C GLY A 189 -17.85 -14.97 -0.45
N ALA A 190 -16.76 -14.88 -1.21
CA ALA A 190 -16.05 -13.63 -1.46
C ALA A 190 -16.94 -12.59 -2.16
N ARG A 191 -17.71 -12.99 -3.19
CA ARG A 191 -18.65 -12.11 -3.91
C ARG A 191 -19.78 -11.61 -3.01
N GLU A 192 -20.28 -12.43 -2.12
CA GLU A 192 -21.32 -12.00 -1.19
C GLU A 192 -20.82 -10.91 -0.23
N LEU A 193 -19.62 -11.09 0.37
CA LEU A 193 -19.02 -10.05 1.20
C LEU A 193 -18.71 -8.80 0.38
N HIS A 194 -18.17 -8.95 -0.83
CA HIS A 194 -17.92 -7.82 -1.72
C HIS A 194 -19.22 -7.04 -2.01
N ARG A 195 -20.33 -7.74 -2.33
CA ARG A 195 -21.62 -7.11 -2.60
C ARG A 195 -22.15 -6.33 -1.39
N VAL A 196 -22.03 -6.91 -0.20
CA VAL A 196 -22.50 -6.28 1.05
C VAL A 196 -21.70 -5.00 1.36
N TYR A 197 -20.38 -5.04 1.19
CA TYR A 197 -19.51 -3.92 1.58
C TYR A 197 -19.13 -2.99 0.42
N TYR A 198 -19.52 -3.28 -0.82
CA TYR A 198 -19.23 -2.42 -1.97
C TYR A 198 -19.69 -0.96 -1.78
N PRO A 199 -20.87 -0.66 -1.19
CA PRO A 199 -21.24 0.73 -0.90
C PRO A 199 -20.20 1.44 -0.03
N LEU A 200 -19.67 0.78 1.01
CA LEU A 200 -18.62 1.34 1.85
C LEU A 200 -17.32 1.57 1.05
N PHE A 201 -16.90 0.59 0.23
CA PHE A 201 -15.70 0.72 -0.61
C PHE A 201 -15.78 1.94 -1.54
N ARG A 202 -16.93 2.17 -2.14
CA ARG A 202 -17.22 3.33 -2.98
C ARG A 202 -17.22 4.63 -2.17
N ASP A 203 -17.95 4.64 -1.05
CA ASP A 203 -18.24 5.87 -0.31
C ASP A 203 -17.04 6.36 0.50
N LEU A 204 -16.06 5.50 0.79
CA LEU A 204 -14.77 5.91 1.34
C LEU A 204 -13.89 6.70 0.34
N PHE A 205 -14.36 6.86 -0.91
CA PHE A 205 -13.70 7.64 -1.96
C PHE A 205 -14.63 8.68 -2.61
N ILE A 206 -15.73 9.08 -1.94
CA ILE A 206 -16.59 10.19 -2.39
C ILE A 206 -15.88 11.54 -2.32
N ASP A 207 -14.83 11.62 -1.54
CA ASP A 207 -13.88 12.72 -1.46
C ASP A 207 -12.46 12.15 -1.37
N THR A 208 -11.46 13.03 -1.36
CA THR A 208 -10.06 12.63 -1.30
C THR A 208 -9.77 11.83 -0.02
N ASN A 209 -9.28 10.59 -0.18
CA ASN A 209 -8.77 9.81 0.95
C ASN A 209 -7.56 10.54 1.58
N PRO A 210 -7.53 10.75 2.94
CA PRO A 210 -8.26 10.00 3.96
C PRO A 210 -9.51 10.70 4.54
N ILE A 211 -10.04 11.76 3.96
CA ILE A 211 -11.17 12.51 4.53
C ILE A 211 -12.36 11.59 4.86
N PRO A 212 -12.89 10.76 3.92
CA PRO A 212 -14.04 9.91 4.23
C PRO A 212 -13.76 8.85 5.29
N VAL A 213 -12.59 8.21 5.28
CA VAL A 213 -12.27 7.18 6.28
C VAL A 213 -12.06 7.77 7.67
N LYS A 214 -11.44 8.93 7.79
CA LYS A 214 -11.33 9.67 9.07
C LYS A 214 -12.71 10.07 9.57
N THR A 215 -13.58 10.57 8.69
CA THR A 215 -14.99 10.89 9.03
C THR A 215 -15.73 9.64 9.53
N ALA A 216 -15.61 8.50 8.85
CA ALA A 216 -16.22 7.26 9.28
C ALA A 216 -15.73 6.83 10.67
N LEU A 217 -14.43 6.90 10.94
CA LEU A 217 -13.85 6.59 12.25
C LEU A 217 -14.31 7.58 13.34
N ALA A 218 -14.46 8.87 13.02
CA ALA A 218 -14.99 9.87 13.95
C ALA A 218 -16.46 9.59 14.29
N LEU A 219 -17.29 9.24 13.31
CA LEU A 219 -18.70 8.82 13.53
C LEU A 219 -18.77 7.55 14.38
N MET A 220 -17.77 6.67 14.31
CA MET A 220 -17.65 5.49 15.18
C MET A 220 -17.04 5.81 16.56
N SER A 221 -16.74 7.07 16.85
CA SER A 221 -16.06 7.51 18.08
C SER A 221 -14.70 6.83 18.30
N ARG A 222 -13.98 6.51 17.21
CA ARG A 222 -12.65 5.90 17.23
C ARG A 222 -11.53 6.93 17.21
N VAL A 223 -11.77 8.08 16.60
CA VAL A 223 -10.83 9.21 16.50
C VAL A 223 -11.57 10.53 16.72
N GLY A 224 -10.85 11.60 17.00
CA GLY A 224 -11.41 12.95 17.06
C GLY A 224 -11.85 13.45 15.67
N PRO A 225 -12.74 14.45 15.59
CA PRO A 225 -13.26 14.99 14.31
C PRO A 225 -12.33 16.03 13.67
N THR A 226 -11.03 15.95 13.92
CA THR A 226 -10.04 16.88 13.36
C THR A 226 -9.45 16.29 12.07
N PHE A 227 -9.51 17.07 10.99
CA PHE A 227 -9.05 16.67 9.66
C PHE A 227 -8.14 17.74 9.08
#